data_29bf088cedf35e57a4d766c27842caf7
#
_entry.id   29bf088cedf35e57a4d766c27842caf7
#
_cell.length_a   1.000
_cell.length_b   1.000
_cell.length_c   1.000
_cell.angle_alpha   90.00
_cell.angle_beta   90.00
_cell.angle_gamma   90.00
#
_symmetry.space_group_name_H-M   'P 1'
#
loop_
_entity.id
_entity.type
_entity.pdbx_description
1 polymer ?
#
loop_
_entity_poly.entity_id
_entity_poly.type
_entity_poly.pdbx_seq_one_letter_code
_entity_poly.pdbx_strand_id
1 'polypeptide(L)'
;MTFKPAKWPRKLRSQEWFAGTSKDAIYHRSWMKNQGLPADLFDGRPVIGILNTFSELNPCNAHLNDLAERVKHGVYEAGGFPVIVPVFSVSESGFRPTAMMFRNLAAMAVEETIRGQQMDGVVCLVGCDKTTPSLLMGAASVDLPTIMVSGGPMLNGYYRGERVGSGTHLWKFSEAVKAGEMTAEEFVEAEASMSRSPGSCNTMGTASTMASMVEALGMTLSGNAAIPAVDSRRRVMAQLTGRRIVQMVKDDLKPSDILTRQAFQNAIRTNAAIGGSTNAVIHLLAIAGRIGVPLTLNDWDDWGRNVPTVVNLMPSGKYLMEEFFYAGGLPAVIKRLGEAGLLNKDALTVSGGGVWDEVKDARIDNDDVILPADKALTQSGGIVVVKGNLAPDGAVLKPSAATPALMQHRGRAVVFEDIDDYKARIEDETLDIDETCVMVMKNCGPRGYPGMAEVGNMGLPPKVLRKGITDMVRISDARMSGTAYGTVVLHTSPEAARGGPLAVVRSGDFIELDVANRRLHLDISEEELKS
;
A
#
# COMPACT_ATOMS: atom_id res chain seq x y z
N MET A 1 -34.20 14.81 -33.89
CA MET A 1 -33.42 13.57 -33.77
C MET A 1 -34.15 12.65 -32.81
N THR A 2 -34.64 11.52 -33.27
CA THR A 2 -35.30 10.50 -32.43
C THR A 2 -34.22 9.82 -31.59
N PHE A 3 -34.28 9.99 -30.29
CA PHE A 3 -33.43 9.33 -29.34
C PHE A 3 -33.68 7.81 -29.42
N LYS A 4 -32.79 7.03 -30.04
CA LYS A 4 -32.79 5.58 -29.88
C LYS A 4 -31.80 5.26 -28.76
N PRO A 5 -32.30 4.85 -27.57
CA PRO A 5 -31.39 4.47 -26.50
C PRO A 5 -30.54 3.28 -26.92
N ALA A 6 -29.25 3.32 -26.60
CA ALA A 6 -28.38 2.17 -26.79
C ALA A 6 -28.96 0.99 -25.99
N LYS A 7 -29.07 -0.19 -26.62
CA LYS A 7 -29.54 -1.39 -25.94
C LYS A 7 -28.41 -1.97 -25.12
N TRP A 8 -28.53 -1.85 -23.81
CA TRP A 8 -27.64 -2.48 -22.85
C TRP A 8 -28.27 -3.78 -22.31
N PRO A 9 -27.47 -4.79 -21.94
CA PRO A 9 -27.98 -6.08 -21.44
C PRO A 9 -28.88 -5.95 -20.22
N ARG A 10 -28.72 -4.87 -19.45
CA ARG A 10 -29.49 -4.56 -18.24
C ARG A 10 -29.83 -3.07 -18.17
N LYS A 11 -30.77 -2.71 -17.28
CA LYS A 11 -31.04 -1.30 -16.95
C LYS A 11 -29.85 -0.72 -16.18
N LEU A 12 -29.31 0.40 -16.65
CA LEU A 12 -28.21 1.13 -16.03
C LEU A 12 -28.74 2.16 -15.02
N ARG A 13 -27.97 2.46 -13.97
CA ARG A 13 -28.32 3.48 -12.97
C ARG A 13 -28.42 4.86 -13.62
N SER A 14 -27.49 5.21 -14.48
CA SER A 14 -27.44 6.49 -15.19
C SER A 14 -28.68 6.77 -16.04
N GLN A 15 -29.42 5.74 -16.46
CA GLN A 15 -30.62 5.91 -17.25
C GLN A 15 -31.77 6.58 -16.49
N GLU A 16 -31.75 6.54 -15.14
CA GLU A 16 -32.69 7.30 -14.33
C GLU A 16 -32.52 8.82 -14.53
N TRP A 17 -31.29 9.29 -14.67
CA TRP A 17 -30.99 10.72 -14.85
C TRP A 17 -30.97 11.15 -16.31
N PHE A 18 -30.56 10.28 -17.23
CA PHE A 18 -30.20 10.69 -18.59
C PHE A 18 -31.06 10.08 -19.69
N ALA A 19 -31.90 9.09 -19.39
CA ALA A 19 -32.77 8.49 -20.40
C ALA A 19 -34.23 9.03 -20.35
N GLY A 20 -34.93 8.93 -21.46
CA GLY A 20 -36.34 9.29 -21.55
C GLY A 20 -36.62 10.80 -21.61
N THR A 21 -37.92 11.15 -21.43
CA THR A 21 -38.44 12.51 -21.60
C THR A 21 -39.13 13.06 -20.33
N SER A 22 -38.90 12.44 -19.18
CA SER A 22 -39.42 12.94 -17.91
C SER A 22 -38.84 14.33 -17.60
N LYS A 23 -39.54 15.10 -16.76
CA LYS A 23 -39.08 16.39 -16.28
C LYS A 23 -37.68 16.29 -15.66
N ASP A 24 -37.45 15.26 -14.82
CA ASP A 24 -36.18 15.06 -14.11
C ASP A 24 -35.06 14.70 -15.09
N ALA A 25 -35.29 13.80 -16.04
CA ALA A 25 -34.31 13.46 -17.06
C ALA A 25 -33.94 14.67 -17.93
N ILE A 26 -34.91 15.51 -18.30
CA ILE A 26 -34.67 16.76 -19.05
C ILE A 26 -33.86 17.73 -18.18
N TYR A 27 -34.19 17.87 -16.91
CA TYR A 27 -33.48 18.72 -15.95
C TYR A 27 -32.01 18.33 -15.86
N HIS A 28 -31.71 17.07 -15.56
CA HIS A 28 -30.33 16.58 -15.44
C HIS A 28 -29.52 16.75 -16.74
N ARG A 29 -30.07 16.40 -17.90
CA ARG A 29 -29.39 16.60 -19.18
C ARG A 29 -29.18 18.06 -19.52
N SER A 30 -30.14 18.92 -19.22
CA SER A 30 -30.02 20.37 -19.43
C SER A 30 -28.84 20.95 -18.67
N TRP A 31 -28.69 20.57 -17.39
CA TRP A 31 -27.58 21.00 -16.57
C TRP A 31 -26.23 20.44 -17.04
N MET A 32 -26.18 19.19 -17.45
CA MET A 32 -24.94 18.62 -17.99
C MET A 32 -24.51 19.28 -19.31
N LYS A 33 -25.46 19.69 -20.14
CA LYS A 33 -25.18 20.35 -21.42
C LYS A 33 -24.56 21.74 -21.29
N ASN A 34 -24.65 22.39 -20.14
CA ASN A 34 -23.99 23.68 -19.91
C ASN A 34 -22.46 23.60 -20.03
N GLN A 35 -21.89 22.39 -19.95
CA GLN A 35 -20.47 22.11 -20.13
C GLN A 35 -20.08 21.95 -21.62
N GLY A 36 -20.99 22.20 -22.58
CA GLY A 36 -20.73 22.02 -24.01
C GLY A 36 -20.84 20.56 -24.47
N LEU A 37 -21.49 19.69 -23.71
CA LEU A 37 -21.65 18.28 -24.05
C LEU A 37 -22.70 18.10 -25.15
N PRO A 38 -22.40 17.32 -26.22
CA PRO A 38 -23.35 17.05 -27.30
C PRO A 38 -24.50 16.13 -26.84
N ALA A 39 -25.66 16.28 -27.46
CA ALA A 39 -26.89 15.62 -27.04
C ALA A 39 -26.86 14.08 -27.18
N ASP A 40 -26.04 13.57 -28.08
CA ASP A 40 -25.89 12.12 -28.36
C ASP A 40 -25.10 11.37 -27.28
N LEU A 41 -24.43 12.07 -26.36
CA LEU A 41 -23.83 11.45 -25.17
C LEU A 41 -24.90 10.90 -24.20
N PHE A 42 -26.12 11.41 -24.25
CA PHE A 42 -27.22 11.04 -23.36
C PHE A 42 -28.17 9.99 -23.99
N ASP A 43 -27.63 9.07 -24.80
CA ASP A 43 -28.37 8.02 -25.49
C ASP A 43 -28.66 6.77 -24.65
N GLY A 44 -28.34 6.81 -23.34
CA GLY A 44 -28.50 5.68 -22.42
C GLY A 44 -27.25 4.79 -22.31
N ARG A 45 -26.10 5.24 -22.86
CA ARG A 45 -24.80 4.59 -22.65
C ARG A 45 -24.36 4.68 -21.19
N PRO A 46 -23.46 3.78 -20.72
CA PRO A 46 -23.02 3.82 -19.33
C PRO A 46 -22.23 5.07 -19.01
N VAL A 47 -22.50 5.64 -17.86
CA VAL A 47 -21.71 6.72 -17.27
C VAL A 47 -20.62 6.13 -16.41
N ILE A 48 -19.38 6.45 -16.75
CA ILE A 48 -18.19 5.98 -16.03
C ILE A 48 -17.58 7.13 -15.23
N GLY A 49 -17.61 6.99 -13.91
CA GLY A 49 -16.94 7.91 -13.00
C GLY A 49 -15.43 7.66 -12.98
N ILE A 50 -14.64 8.68 -13.24
CA ILE A 50 -13.18 8.62 -13.08
C ILE A 50 -12.87 9.36 -11.77
N LEU A 51 -12.71 8.58 -10.68
CA LEU A 51 -12.41 9.09 -9.36
C LEU A 51 -10.93 9.45 -9.30
N ASN A 52 -10.63 10.74 -9.37
CA ASN A 52 -9.28 11.25 -9.54
C ASN A 52 -8.74 11.87 -8.25
N THR A 53 -7.68 11.27 -7.70
CA THR A 53 -6.96 11.76 -6.52
C THR A 53 -5.81 12.70 -6.85
N PHE A 54 -5.88 13.43 -7.95
CA PHE A 54 -4.90 14.45 -8.30
C PHE A 54 -4.75 15.50 -7.18
N SER A 55 -3.51 15.88 -6.88
CA SER A 55 -3.19 17.04 -6.06
C SER A 55 -1.72 17.43 -6.24
N GLU A 56 -1.42 18.70 -6.38
CA GLU A 56 -0.05 19.20 -6.41
C GLU A 56 0.65 19.08 -5.04
N LEU A 57 -0.11 19.05 -3.94
CA LEU A 57 0.39 18.79 -2.60
C LEU A 57 0.61 17.30 -2.32
N ASN A 58 0.31 16.43 -3.28
CA ASN A 58 0.60 15.01 -3.22
C ASN A 58 1.45 14.61 -4.45
N PRO A 59 2.78 14.69 -4.36
CA PRO A 59 3.67 14.43 -5.50
C PRO A 59 3.48 13.07 -6.15
N CYS A 60 3.07 12.05 -5.37
CA CYS A 60 2.73 10.73 -5.91
C CYS A 60 1.59 10.77 -6.93
N ASN A 61 0.70 11.77 -6.83
CA ASN A 61 -0.54 11.88 -7.59
C ASN A 61 -0.57 13.10 -8.53
N ALA A 62 0.49 13.90 -8.57
CA ALA A 62 0.53 15.17 -9.31
C ALA A 62 0.38 15.04 -10.84
N HIS A 63 0.59 13.84 -11.40
CA HIS A 63 0.45 13.55 -12.83
C HIS A 63 -0.88 12.88 -13.20
N LEU A 64 -1.77 12.60 -12.25
CA LEU A 64 -2.98 11.79 -12.49
C LEU A 64 -3.99 12.46 -13.43
N ASN A 65 -3.98 13.78 -13.59
CA ASN A 65 -4.84 14.46 -14.57
C ASN A 65 -4.57 14.00 -16.01
N ASP A 66 -3.30 13.78 -16.37
CA ASP A 66 -2.92 13.24 -17.68
C ASP A 66 -3.47 11.82 -17.87
N LEU A 67 -3.40 10.98 -16.83
CA LEU A 67 -3.96 9.63 -16.88
C LEU A 67 -5.50 9.65 -16.94
N ALA A 68 -6.16 10.60 -16.28
CA ALA A 68 -7.61 10.76 -16.35
C ALA A 68 -8.09 11.02 -17.78
N GLU A 69 -7.39 11.89 -18.53
CA GLU A 69 -7.69 12.12 -19.94
C GLU A 69 -7.48 10.85 -20.80
N ARG A 70 -6.49 10.04 -20.51
CA ARG A 70 -6.30 8.75 -21.21
C ARG A 70 -7.41 7.75 -20.92
N VAL A 71 -7.85 7.66 -19.67
CA VAL A 71 -9.01 6.83 -19.31
C VAL A 71 -10.26 7.31 -20.08
N LYS A 72 -10.51 8.64 -20.17
CA LYS A 72 -11.62 9.19 -20.95
C LYS A 72 -11.59 8.72 -22.41
N HIS A 73 -10.42 8.77 -23.06
CA HIS A 73 -10.29 8.28 -24.43
C HIS A 73 -10.73 6.81 -24.52
N GLY A 74 -10.25 5.94 -23.65
CA GLY A 74 -10.64 4.53 -23.64
C GLY A 74 -12.13 4.30 -23.40
N VAL A 75 -12.75 5.08 -22.51
CA VAL A 75 -14.19 5.01 -22.23
C VAL A 75 -15.01 5.43 -23.46
N TYR A 76 -14.64 6.54 -24.12
CA TYR A 76 -15.31 6.98 -25.36
C TYR A 76 -15.18 5.93 -26.48
N GLU A 77 -13.99 5.39 -26.71
CA GLU A 77 -13.74 4.34 -27.70
C GLU A 77 -14.61 3.10 -27.48
N ALA A 78 -14.87 2.76 -26.21
CA ALA A 78 -15.73 1.61 -25.86
C ALA A 78 -17.24 1.94 -25.84
N GLY A 79 -17.62 3.18 -26.13
CA GLY A 79 -19.02 3.63 -26.20
C GLY A 79 -19.61 4.01 -24.85
N GLY A 80 -18.79 4.37 -23.86
CA GLY A 80 -19.22 4.91 -22.57
C GLY A 80 -19.24 6.45 -22.55
N PHE A 81 -19.72 7.01 -21.45
CA PHE A 81 -19.70 8.44 -21.16
C PHE A 81 -18.83 8.68 -19.90
N PRO A 82 -17.58 9.14 -20.06
CA PRO A 82 -16.69 9.40 -18.92
C PRO A 82 -16.97 10.73 -18.27
N VAL A 83 -16.91 10.76 -16.93
CA VAL A 83 -16.95 11.97 -16.11
C VAL A 83 -15.82 11.93 -15.08
N ILE A 84 -14.99 12.97 -15.02
CA ILE A 84 -13.96 13.10 -14.00
C ILE A 84 -14.61 13.63 -12.73
N VAL A 85 -14.37 12.94 -11.63
CA VAL A 85 -14.85 13.31 -10.30
C VAL A 85 -13.64 13.48 -9.38
N PRO A 86 -13.34 14.70 -8.91
CA PRO A 86 -12.27 14.89 -7.96
C PRO A 86 -12.63 14.25 -6.63
N VAL A 87 -11.67 13.54 -6.06
CA VAL A 87 -11.81 12.92 -4.75
C VAL A 87 -10.61 13.27 -3.88
N PHE A 88 -10.78 13.08 -2.58
CA PHE A 88 -9.82 13.51 -1.59
C PHE A 88 -8.46 12.84 -1.78
N SER A 89 -7.40 13.63 -1.96
CA SER A 89 -6.04 13.16 -2.18
C SER A 89 -5.27 13.12 -0.87
N VAL A 90 -4.95 11.91 -0.38
CA VAL A 90 -4.24 11.71 0.90
C VAL A 90 -2.78 11.40 0.63
N SER A 91 -1.90 12.36 0.95
CA SER A 91 -0.44 12.18 0.93
C SER A 91 0.06 11.65 2.27
N GLU A 92 0.91 10.63 2.29
CA GLU A 92 1.50 10.13 3.54
C GLU A 92 2.37 11.20 4.24
N SER A 93 3.18 11.91 3.49
CA SER A 93 4.08 12.94 4.03
C SER A 93 3.39 14.27 4.35
N GLY A 94 2.25 14.57 3.74
CA GLY A 94 1.61 15.89 3.76
C GLY A 94 0.50 16.08 4.79
N PHE A 95 -0.04 15.02 5.37
CA PHE A 95 -1.16 15.09 6.30
C PHE A 95 -0.72 14.98 7.77
N ARG A 96 -1.35 15.80 8.64
CA ARG A 96 -1.14 15.78 10.07
C ARG A 96 -2.51 15.66 10.79
N PRO A 97 -2.59 14.98 11.94
CA PRO A 97 -1.49 14.30 12.66
C PRO A 97 -0.97 13.06 11.92
N THR A 98 -1.80 12.31 11.19
CA THR A 98 -1.39 11.18 10.35
C THR A 98 -2.32 11.00 9.14
N ALA A 99 -1.78 10.46 8.03
CA ALA A 99 -2.55 10.16 6.83
C ALA A 99 -3.61 9.06 7.06
N MET A 100 -3.45 8.20 8.06
CA MET A 100 -4.40 7.11 8.35
C MET A 100 -5.79 7.60 8.78
N MET A 101 -5.90 8.70 9.51
CA MET A 101 -7.20 9.32 9.82
C MET A 101 -7.95 9.67 8.54
N PHE A 102 -7.24 10.27 7.60
CA PHE A 102 -7.81 10.73 6.35
C PHE A 102 -8.09 9.59 5.36
N ARG A 103 -7.44 8.42 5.51
CA ARG A 103 -7.76 7.22 4.71
C ARG A 103 -9.24 6.82 4.85
N ASN A 104 -9.75 6.76 6.06
CA ASN A 104 -11.16 6.40 6.29
C ASN A 104 -12.09 7.50 5.83
N LEU A 105 -11.76 8.78 6.08
CA LEU A 105 -12.55 9.91 5.58
C LEU A 105 -12.65 9.89 4.05
N ALA A 106 -11.52 9.65 3.37
CA ALA A 106 -11.50 9.52 1.92
C ALA A 106 -12.34 8.34 1.42
N ALA A 107 -12.29 7.20 2.11
CA ALA A 107 -13.12 6.04 1.76
C ALA A 107 -14.62 6.34 1.90
N MET A 108 -15.03 7.03 2.97
CA MET A 108 -16.42 7.48 3.16
C MET A 108 -16.84 8.47 2.07
N ALA A 109 -16.00 9.45 1.74
CA ALA A 109 -16.29 10.42 0.69
C ALA A 109 -16.45 9.74 -0.68
N VAL A 110 -15.61 8.74 -1.00
CA VAL A 110 -15.72 7.94 -2.23
C VAL A 110 -17.02 7.13 -2.26
N GLU A 111 -17.35 6.45 -1.17
CA GLU A 111 -18.57 5.67 -1.04
C GLU A 111 -19.81 6.55 -1.29
N GLU A 112 -19.91 7.69 -0.62
CA GLU A 112 -21.04 8.61 -0.76
C GLU A 112 -21.07 9.27 -2.15
N THR A 113 -19.93 9.58 -2.73
CA THR A 113 -19.86 10.08 -4.11
C THR A 113 -20.44 9.08 -5.10
N ILE A 114 -20.11 7.80 -4.98
CA ILE A 114 -20.63 6.75 -5.87
C ILE A 114 -22.12 6.48 -5.59
N ARG A 115 -22.55 6.50 -4.33
CA ARG A 115 -23.96 6.29 -3.96
C ARG A 115 -24.84 7.43 -4.44
N GLY A 116 -24.42 8.68 -4.23
CA GLY A 116 -25.19 9.88 -4.52
C GLY A 116 -25.29 10.23 -6.00
N GLN A 117 -24.37 9.72 -6.84
CA GLN A 117 -24.36 10.02 -8.27
C GLN A 117 -24.65 8.77 -9.12
N GLN A 118 -25.34 8.96 -10.23
CA GLN A 118 -25.81 7.86 -11.08
C GLN A 118 -24.73 7.38 -12.06
N MET A 119 -23.63 6.85 -11.53
CA MET A 119 -22.58 6.18 -12.29
C MET A 119 -22.89 4.69 -12.42
N ASP A 120 -22.49 4.07 -13.52
CA ASP A 120 -22.68 2.65 -13.79
C ASP A 120 -21.43 1.82 -13.53
N GLY A 121 -20.27 2.47 -13.53
CA GLY A 121 -18.96 1.90 -13.19
C GLY A 121 -17.98 3.00 -12.85
N VAL A 122 -16.89 2.65 -12.18
CA VAL A 122 -15.88 3.60 -11.74
C VAL A 122 -14.45 3.15 -12.06
N VAL A 123 -13.62 4.11 -12.47
CA VAL A 123 -12.17 3.96 -12.56
C VAL A 123 -11.56 4.77 -11.42
N CYS A 124 -10.76 4.14 -10.57
CA CYS A 124 -10.08 4.80 -9.47
C CYS A 124 -8.62 5.12 -9.85
N LEU A 125 -8.27 6.40 -9.97
CA LEU A 125 -6.90 6.85 -10.18
C LEU A 125 -6.23 7.11 -8.83
N VAL A 126 -5.18 6.35 -8.54
CA VAL A 126 -4.51 6.29 -7.24
C VAL A 126 -3.00 6.27 -7.39
N GLY A 127 -2.25 6.66 -6.37
CA GLY A 127 -0.78 6.67 -6.45
C GLY A 127 -0.10 6.56 -5.09
N CYS A 128 -0.54 7.31 -4.10
CA CYS A 128 0.06 7.35 -2.78
C CYS A 128 -0.45 6.22 -1.86
N ASP A 129 0.27 5.99 -0.78
CA ASP A 129 0.04 4.96 0.25
C ASP A 129 -1.42 4.81 0.67
N LYS A 130 -2.12 5.94 0.86
CA LYS A 130 -3.47 5.96 1.43
C LYS A 130 -4.57 6.11 0.37
N THR A 131 -4.26 6.66 -0.81
CA THR A 131 -5.27 6.80 -1.87
C THR A 131 -5.69 5.45 -2.44
N THR A 132 -4.74 4.52 -2.60
CA THR A 132 -5.04 3.17 -3.10
C THR A 132 -6.04 2.43 -2.21
N PRO A 133 -5.78 2.21 -0.90
CA PRO A 133 -6.76 1.54 -0.05
C PRO A 133 -8.03 2.35 0.17
N SER A 134 -7.97 3.69 0.23
CA SER A 134 -9.16 4.53 0.43
C SER A 134 -10.19 4.34 -0.66
N LEU A 135 -9.75 4.45 -1.93
CA LEU A 135 -10.69 4.36 -3.05
C LEU A 135 -11.23 2.95 -3.21
N LEU A 136 -10.38 1.92 -3.03
CA LEU A 136 -10.84 0.54 -3.10
C LEU A 136 -11.84 0.20 -1.98
N MET A 137 -11.60 0.68 -0.75
CA MET A 137 -12.55 0.53 0.37
C MET A 137 -13.90 1.17 0.05
N GLY A 138 -13.91 2.41 -0.43
CA GLY A 138 -15.14 3.15 -0.75
C GLY A 138 -15.90 2.50 -1.92
N ALA A 139 -15.21 2.10 -2.98
CA ALA A 139 -15.80 1.43 -4.14
C ALA A 139 -16.34 0.04 -3.78
N ALA A 140 -15.61 -0.74 -2.98
CA ALA A 140 -16.04 -2.05 -2.50
C ALA A 140 -17.33 -1.98 -1.66
N SER A 141 -17.51 -0.92 -0.87
CA SER A 141 -18.75 -0.72 -0.08
C SER A 141 -20.00 -0.50 -0.94
N VAL A 142 -19.84 -0.01 -2.18
CA VAL A 142 -20.98 0.24 -3.10
C VAL A 142 -21.19 -0.93 -4.06
N ASP A 143 -20.14 -1.67 -4.35
CA ASP A 143 -20.16 -2.86 -5.22
C ASP A 143 -20.67 -2.61 -6.64
N LEU A 144 -20.22 -1.52 -7.25
CA LEU A 144 -20.35 -1.29 -8.70
C LEU A 144 -19.12 -1.79 -9.46
N PRO A 145 -19.24 -2.11 -10.75
CA PRO A 145 -18.08 -2.38 -11.59
C PRO A 145 -16.98 -1.36 -11.36
N THR A 146 -15.83 -1.84 -10.90
CA THR A 146 -14.72 -0.99 -10.45
C THR A 146 -13.39 -1.53 -10.95
N ILE A 147 -12.55 -0.64 -11.46
CA ILE A 147 -11.17 -0.95 -11.85
C ILE A 147 -10.21 0.14 -11.37
N MET A 148 -9.02 -0.28 -10.95
CA MET A 148 -8.01 0.62 -10.41
C MET A 148 -6.93 0.93 -11.46
N VAL A 149 -6.36 2.15 -11.40
CA VAL A 149 -5.15 2.52 -12.13
C VAL A 149 -4.18 3.18 -11.15
N SER A 150 -3.02 2.57 -10.97
CA SER A 150 -1.95 3.16 -10.16
C SER A 150 -1.18 4.21 -10.98
N GLY A 151 -0.78 5.30 -10.35
CA GLY A 151 0.04 6.35 -10.98
C GLY A 151 1.43 5.87 -11.36
N GLY A 152 1.94 4.86 -10.67
CA GLY A 152 3.26 4.26 -10.87
C GLY A 152 4.37 4.90 -10.05
N PRO A 153 5.51 4.20 -9.92
CA PRO A 153 6.68 4.71 -9.21
C PRO A 153 7.42 5.77 -10.03
N MET A 154 8.14 6.66 -9.33
CA MET A 154 9.09 7.57 -9.96
C MET A 154 10.28 6.81 -10.53
N LEU A 155 11.06 7.46 -11.40
CA LEU A 155 12.30 6.93 -11.95
C LEU A 155 13.35 6.71 -10.84
N ASN A 156 14.30 5.83 -11.10
CA ASN A 156 15.44 5.59 -10.21
C ASN A 156 16.22 6.86 -9.90
N GLY A 157 16.59 7.05 -8.64
CA GLY A 157 17.52 8.08 -8.22
C GLY A 157 18.97 7.66 -8.40
N TYR A 158 19.85 8.66 -8.57
CA TYR A 158 21.29 8.45 -8.64
C TYR A 158 22.03 9.59 -7.92
N TYR A 159 22.97 9.24 -7.05
CA TYR A 159 23.84 10.18 -6.37
C TYR A 159 25.27 9.67 -6.39
N ARG A 160 26.20 10.47 -6.89
CA ARG A 160 27.63 10.12 -7.03
C ARG A 160 27.89 8.77 -7.70
N GLY A 161 27.07 8.43 -8.72
CA GLY A 161 27.19 7.18 -9.49
C GLY A 161 26.48 5.97 -8.91
N GLU A 162 25.92 6.07 -7.71
CA GLU A 162 25.16 4.99 -7.06
C GLU A 162 23.65 5.20 -7.16
N ARG A 163 22.89 4.10 -7.21
CA ARG A 163 21.43 4.15 -7.11
C ARG A 163 20.99 4.59 -5.72
N VAL A 164 20.09 5.54 -5.67
CA VAL A 164 19.49 6.00 -4.43
C VAL A 164 17.96 5.86 -4.49
N GLY A 165 17.40 5.14 -3.52
CA GLY A 165 15.96 4.95 -3.40
C GLY A 165 15.34 6.06 -2.58
N SER A 166 14.23 6.60 -3.05
CA SER A 166 13.39 7.52 -2.27
C SER A 166 12.94 6.87 -0.96
N GLY A 167 12.94 7.62 0.12
CA GLY A 167 12.63 7.09 1.45
C GLY A 167 13.76 6.27 2.06
N THR A 168 14.17 5.15 1.46
CA THR A 168 15.23 4.30 2.04
C THR A 168 16.54 5.06 2.23
N HIS A 169 16.98 5.84 1.24
CA HIS A 169 18.20 6.65 1.38
C HIS A 169 17.99 7.91 2.21
N LEU A 170 16.76 8.40 2.34
CA LEU A 170 16.45 9.45 3.31
C LEU A 170 16.82 8.98 4.74
N TRP A 171 16.44 7.75 5.11
CA TRP A 171 16.80 7.17 6.40
C TRP A 171 18.31 6.95 6.51
N LYS A 172 18.92 6.29 5.51
CA LYS A 172 20.38 6.00 5.50
C LYS A 172 21.23 7.26 5.58
N PHE A 173 20.92 8.28 4.80
CA PHE A 173 21.69 9.54 4.82
C PHE A 173 21.48 10.31 6.12
N SER A 174 20.27 10.31 6.66
CA SER A 174 20.02 10.90 8.00
C SER A 174 20.83 10.19 9.09
N GLU A 175 20.93 8.86 9.04
CA GLU A 175 21.77 8.08 9.97
C GLU A 175 23.26 8.34 9.76
N ALA A 176 23.73 8.44 8.51
CA ALA A 176 25.11 8.78 8.18
C ALA A 176 25.51 10.17 8.69
N VAL A 177 24.60 11.15 8.61
CA VAL A 177 24.83 12.49 9.19
C VAL A 177 24.97 12.38 10.71
N LYS A 178 24.10 11.62 11.39
CA LYS A 178 24.17 11.40 12.84
C LYS A 178 25.42 10.63 13.29
N ALA A 179 25.93 9.74 12.44
CA ALA A 179 27.18 9.01 12.67
C ALA A 179 28.44 9.88 12.40
N GLY A 180 28.29 11.01 11.70
CA GLY A 180 29.41 11.86 11.28
C GLY A 180 30.10 11.37 9.98
N GLU A 181 29.46 10.47 9.25
CA GLU A 181 29.96 9.90 7.98
C GLU A 181 29.56 10.73 6.76
N MET A 182 28.59 11.62 6.89
CA MET A 182 28.06 12.51 5.87
C MET A 182 27.80 13.89 6.47
N THR A 183 28.05 14.97 5.69
CA THR A 183 27.71 16.31 6.15
C THR A 183 26.23 16.66 5.84
N ALA A 184 25.70 17.66 6.52
CA ALA A 184 24.35 18.16 6.22
C ALA A 184 24.26 18.75 4.80
N GLU A 185 25.32 19.39 4.32
CA GLU A 185 25.41 19.96 2.97
C GLU A 185 25.38 18.87 1.91
N GLU A 186 26.11 17.76 2.09
CA GLU A 186 26.08 16.59 1.21
C GLU A 186 24.68 15.94 1.17
N PHE A 187 23.98 15.90 2.32
CA PHE A 187 22.61 15.39 2.36
C PHE A 187 21.64 16.28 1.58
N VAL A 188 21.77 17.61 1.69
CA VAL A 188 21.00 18.58 0.89
C VAL A 188 21.33 18.43 -0.61
N GLU A 189 22.61 18.22 -0.98
CA GLU A 189 23.01 17.94 -2.37
C GLU A 189 22.31 16.69 -2.95
N ALA A 190 22.17 15.64 -2.12
CA ALA A 190 21.52 14.39 -2.53
C ALA A 190 19.99 14.49 -2.66
N GLU A 191 19.36 15.51 -2.11
CA GLU A 191 17.88 15.66 -2.01
C GLU A 191 17.17 15.48 -3.36
N ALA A 192 17.55 16.25 -4.38
CA ALA A 192 16.95 16.19 -5.70
C ALA A 192 17.21 14.87 -6.44
N SER A 193 18.29 14.17 -6.06
CA SER A 193 18.70 12.91 -6.68
C SER A 193 17.82 11.72 -6.26
N MET A 194 17.17 11.80 -5.09
CA MET A 194 16.29 10.74 -4.59
C MET A 194 14.90 10.75 -5.21
N SER A 195 14.42 11.90 -5.71
CA SER A 195 13.05 12.12 -6.20
C SER A 195 13.08 12.77 -7.58
N ARG A 196 13.40 11.98 -8.61
CA ARG A 196 13.79 12.45 -9.94
C ARG A 196 12.64 12.69 -10.91
N SER A 197 11.45 12.21 -10.63
CA SER A 197 10.25 12.38 -11.47
C SER A 197 8.98 12.37 -10.62
N PRO A 198 7.81 12.79 -11.15
CA PRO A 198 6.53 12.48 -10.49
C PRO A 198 6.34 10.97 -10.34
N GLY A 199 5.47 10.58 -9.42
CA GLY A 199 5.18 9.18 -9.11
C GLY A 199 5.34 8.87 -7.63
N SER A 200 5.01 7.65 -7.24
CA SER A 200 5.22 7.15 -5.89
C SER A 200 6.69 6.79 -5.63
N CYS A 201 7.02 6.42 -4.39
CA CYS A 201 8.37 5.96 -4.06
C CYS A 201 8.87 4.89 -5.03
N ASN A 202 10.14 4.98 -5.43
CA ASN A 202 10.80 4.05 -6.36
C ASN A 202 11.37 2.80 -5.67
N THR A 203 11.10 2.60 -4.38
CA THR A 203 11.41 1.39 -3.61
C THR A 203 10.12 0.57 -3.38
N MET A 204 10.24 -0.65 -2.85
CA MET A 204 9.07 -1.45 -2.42
C MET A 204 8.54 -0.92 -1.07
N GLY A 205 8.16 0.36 -1.07
CA GLY A 205 7.45 1.02 0.02
C GLY A 205 5.95 0.71 0.01
N THR A 206 5.16 1.42 0.82
CA THR A 206 3.72 1.13 0.93
C THR A 206 2.95 1.45 -0.35
N ALA A 207 3.27 2.51 -1.08
CA ALA A 207 2.60 2.84 -2.34
C ALA A 207 2.79 1.74 -3.40
N SER A 208 4.03 1.28 -3.63
CA SER A 208 4.35 0.19 -4.56
C SER A 208 3.78 -1.14 -4.09
N THR A 209 3.81 -1.39 -2.78
CA THR A 209 3.15 -2.57 -2.18
C THR A 209 1.65 -2.55 -2.46
N MET A 210 0.95 -1.45 -2.19
CA MET A 210 -0.50 -1.41 -2.41
C MET A 210 -0.89 -1.46 -3.88
N ALA A 211 -0.09 -0.89 -4.80
CA ALA A 211 -0.26 -1.08 -6.23
C ALA A 211 -0.13 -2.58 -6.61
N SER A 212 0.86 -3.28 -6.03
CA SER A 212 1.05 -4.73 -6.22
C SER A 212 -0.10 -5.53 -5.61
N MET A 213 -0.62 -5.12 -4.44
CA MET A 213 -1.77 -5.80 -3.81
C MET A 213 -3.04 -5.67 -4.65
N VAL A 214 -3.31 -4.50 -5.20
CA VAL A 214 -4.46 -4.27 -6.09
C VAL A 214 -4.38 -5.14 -7.35
N GLU A 215 -3.18 -5.33 -7.91
CA GLU A 215 -2.96 -6.22 -9.05
C GLU A 215 -3.12 -7.70 -8.63
N ALA A 216 -2.53 -8.12 -7.52
CA ALA A 216 -2.66 -9.48 -7.01
C ALA A 216 -4.10 -9.84 -6.57
N LEU A 217 -4.90 -8.85 -6.14
CA LEU A 217 -6.34 -8.99 -5.87
C LEU A 217 -7.18 -9.10 -7.15
N GLY A 218 -6.59 -8.84 -8.33
CA GLY A 218 -7.30 -8.85 -9.60
C GLY A 218 -8.11 -7.57 -9.90
N MET A 219 -7.89 -6.47 -9.17
CA MET A 219 -8.67 -5.22 -9.28
C MET A 219 -8.10 -4.22 -10.31
N THR A 220 -7.05 -4.57 -11.03
CA THR A 220 -6.45 -3.80 -12.13
C THR A 220 -5.99 -4.72 -13.24
N LEU A 221 -5.74 -4.17 -14.43
CA LEU A 221 -5.13 -4.94 -15.53
C LEU A 221 -3.71 -5.38 -15.14
N SER A 222 -3.34 -6.58 -15.57
CA SER A 222 -2.03 -7.18 -15.30
C SER A 222 -0.87 -6.30 -15.80
N GLY A 223 0.20 -6.20 -15.00
CA GLY A 223 1.38 -5.38 -15.27
C GLY A 223 1.26 -3.92 -14.85
N ASN A 224 0.13 -3.48 -14.29
CA ASN A 224 -0.09 -2.09 -13.91
C ASN A 224 0.82 -1.62 -12.76
N ALA A 225 1.14 -2.45 -11.77
CA ALA A 225 1.78 -2.02 -10.53
C ALA A 225 3.17 -1.37 -10.74
N ALA A 226 3.98 -1.95 -11.63
CA ALA A 226 5.40 -1.61 -11.73
C ALA A 226 5.74 -0.57 -12.81
N ILE A 227 4.85 -0.25 -13.77
CA ILE A 227 5.15 0.69 -14.85
C ILE A 227 5.53 2.05 -14.25
N PRO A 228 6.71 2.64 -14.57
CA PRO A 228 7.07 3.97 -14.08
C PRO A 228 6.04 5.05 -14.47
N ALA A 229 5.85 6.05 -13.61
CA ALA A 229 4.84 7.09 -13.78
C ALA A 229 4.97 7.87 -15.08
N VAL A 230 6.21 8.09 -15.54
CA VAL A 230 6.51 8.88 -16.76
C VAL A 230 6.68 8.02 -18.01
N ASP A 231 6.62 6.68 -17.89
CA ASP A 231 6.71 5.78 -19.03
C ASP A 231 5.44 5.86 -19.90
N SER A 232 5.61 5.87 -21.22
CA SER A 232 4.47 5.94 -22.15
C SER A 232 3.48 4.80 -21.99
N ARG A 233 3.94 3.61 -21.57
CA ARG A 233 3.09 2.44 -21.28
C ARG A 233 2.11 2.68 -20.14
N ARG A 234 2.40 3.60 -19.22
CA ARG A 234 1.46 4.05 -18.16
C ARG A 234 0.21 4.69 -18.77
N ARG A 235 0.38 5.53 -19.78
CA ARG A 235 -0.72 6.15 -20.53
C ARG A 235 -1.53 5.12 -21.33
N VAL A 236 -0.84 4.15 -21.93
CA VAL A 236 -1.50 3.02 -22.63
C VAL A 236 -2.35 2.21 -21.64
N MET A 237 -1.80 1.88 -20.47
CA MET A 237 -2.52 1.16 -19.42
C MET A 237 -3.79 1.90 -18.99
N ALA A 238 -3.72 3.22 -18.79
CA ALA A 238 -4.87 4.05 -18.44
C ALA A 238 -5.96 4.01 -19.54
N GLN A 239 -5.58 4.10 -20.82
CA GLN A 239 -6.53 4.02 -21.93
C GLN A 239 -7.18 2.63 -22.05
N LEU A 240 -6.40 1.56 -21.90
CA LEU A 240 -6.93 0.19 -21.91
C LEU A 240 -7.90 -0.04 -20.73
N THR A 241 -7.59 0.52 -19.57
CA THR A 241 -8.50 0.48 -18.40
C THR A 241 -9.82 1.18 -18.70
N GLY A 242 -9.80 2.31 -19.42
CA GLY A 242 -11.00 3.01 -19.86
C GLY A 242 -11.88 2.16 -20.80
N ARG A 243 -11.27 1.37 -21.69
CA ARG A 243 -12.01 0.39 -22.52
C ARG A 243 -12.58 -0.74 -21.66
N ARG A 244 -11.79 -1.26 -20.72
CA ARG A 244 -12.18 -2.43 -19.93
C ARG A 244 -13.34 -2.15 -18.98
N ILE A 245 -13.39 -1.00 -18.32
CA ILE A 245 -14.49 -0.68 -17.40
C ILE A 245 -15.86 -0.67 -18.09
N VAL A 246 -15.95 -0.22 -19.33
CA VAL A 246 -17.21 -0.25 -20.10
C VAL A 246 -17.65 -1.69 -20.34
N GLN A 247 -16.72 -2.60 -20.62
CA GLN A 247 -17.03 -4.01 -20.76
C GLN A 247 -17.43 -4.65 -19.42
N MET A 248 -16.76 -4.31 -18.32
CA MET A 248 -17.15 -4.77 -16.97
C MET A 248 -18.58 -4.35 -16.61
N VAL A 249 -19.00 -3.15 -17.00
CA VAL A 249 -20.40 -2.71 -16.84
C VAL A 249 -21.36 -3.57 -17.65
N LYS A 250 -21.00 -4.01 -18.87
CA LYS A 250 -21.83 -4.93 -19.67
C LYS A 250 -21.92 -6.31 -19.02
N ASP A 251 -20.81 -6.81 -18.50
CA ASP A 251 -20.69 -8.13 -17.89
C ASP A 251 -21.25 -8.16 -16.46
N ASP A 252 -21.57 -7.01 -15.88
CA ASP A 252 -21.92 -6.81 -14.46
C ASP A 252 -20.85 -7.31 -13.48
N LEU A 253 -19.57 -7.23 -13.88
CA LEU A 253 -18.44 -7.70 -13.11
C LEU A 253 -18.09 -6.70 -11.99
N LYS A 254 -18.24 -7.12 -10.74
CA LYS A 254 -18.18 -6.28 -9.55
C LYS A 254 -17.02 -6.65 -8.62
N PRO A 255 -16.66 -5.76 -7.68
CA PRO A 255 -15.71 -6.08 -6.62
C PRO A 255 -16.05 -7.34 -5.83
N SER A 256 -17.31 -7.62 -5.54
CA SER A 256 -17.74 -8.83 -4.81
C SER A 256 -17.45 -10.14 -5.56
N ASP A 257 -17.38 -10.11 -6.89
CA ASP A 257 -17.02 -11.27 -7.70
C ASP A 257 -15.52 -11.56 -7.68
N ILE A 258 -14.70 -10.51 -7.50
CA ILE A 258 -13.23 -10.53 -7.60
C ILE A 258 -12.58 -10.64 -6.22
N LEU A 259 -13.00 -9.81 -5.25
CA LEU A 259 -12.43 -9.71 -3.91
C LEU A 259 -12.88 -10.87 -3.02
N THR A 260 -12.53 -12.07 -3.41
CA THR A 260 -12.82 -13.30 -2.68
C THR A 260 -11.71 -13.64 -1.68
N ARG A 261 -11.96 -14.57 -0.75
CA ARG A 261 -10.94 -15.06 0.18
C ARG A 261 -9.70 -15.60 -0.56
N GLN A 262 -9.87 -16.21 -1.73
CA GLN A 262 -8.77 -16.69 -2.57
C GLN A 262 -7.94 -15.52 -3.15
N ALA A 263 -8.57 -14.44 -3.54
CA ALA A 263 -7.87 -13.23 -4.01
C ALA A 263 -7.04 -12.60 -2.88
N PHE A 264 -7.58 -12.50 -1.66
CA PHE A 264 -6.83 -12.03 -0.49
C PHE A 264 -5.65 -12.96 -0.14
N GLN A 265 -5.82 -14.27 -0.27
CA GLN A 265 -4.72 -15.23 -0.08
C GLN A 265 -3.62 -15.02 -1.12
N ASN A 266 -3.97 -14.83 -2.39
CA ASN A 266 -3.01 -14.48 -3.44
C ASN A 266 -2.27 -13.17 -3.11
N ALA A 267 -2.97 -12.14 -2.66
CA ALA A 267 -2.37 -10.88 -2.30
C ALA A 267 -1.40 -10.99 -1.11
N ILE A 268 -1.74 -11.74 -0.06
CA ILE A 268 -0.86 -11.96 1.10
C ILE A 268 0.40 -12.72 0.70
N ARG A 269 0.28 -13.77 -0.12
CA ARG A 269 1.43 -14.51 -0.65
C ARG A 269 2.30 -13.64 -1.56
N THR A 270 1.67 -12.82 -2.38
CA THR A 270 2.38 -11.85 -3.21
C THR A 270 3.12 -10.83 -2.35
N ASN A 271 2.51 -10.32 -1.27
CA ASN A 271 3.17 -9.42 -0.32
C ASN A 271 4.45 -10.06 0.28
N ALA A 272 4.40 -11.34 0.63
CA ALA A 272 5.56 -12.08 1.11
C ALA A 272 6.65 -12.19 0.03
N ALA A 273 6.26 -12.55 -1.20
CA ALA A 273 7.19 -12.73 -2.31
C ALA A 273 7.92 -11.45 -2.73
N ILE A 274 7.25 -10.29 -2.64
CA ILE A 274 7.85 -8.98 -2.98
C ILE A 274 8.55 -8.30 -1.80
N GLY A 275 8.53 -8.88 -0.60
CA GLY A 275 9.00 -8.20 0.61
C GLY A 275 8.23 -6.91 0.88
N GLY A 276 6.91 -6.97 0.79
CA GLY A 276 6.02 -5.81 0.87
C GLY A 276 5.95 -5.17 2.26
N SER A 277 5.28 -4.02 2.33
CA SER A 277 5.12 -3.22 3.54
C SER A 277 4.20 -3.88 4.58
N THR A 278 4.51 -3.72 5.87
CA THR A 278 3.62 -4.08 6.99
C THR A 278 2.30 -3.32 6.97
N ASN A 279 2.25 -2.14 6.35
CA ASN A 279 1.02 -1.37 6.19
C ASN A 279 -0.06 -2.12 5.37
N ALA A 280 0.34 -3.03 4.49
CA ALA A 280 -0.60 -3.85 3.74
C ALA A 280 -1.53 -4.68 4.65
N VAL A 281 -1.05 -5.07 5.85
CA VAL A 281 -1.85 -5.81 6.83
C VAL A 281 -3.14 -5.06 7.16
N ILE A 282 -3.01 -3.82 7.65
CA ILE A 282 -4.19 -3.03 8.05
C ILE A 282 -5.03 -2.58 6.85
N HIS A 283 -4.43 -2.44 5.66
CA HIS A 283 -5.17 -2.05 4.48
C HIS A 283 -6.00 -3.20 3.89
N LEU A 284 -5.42 -4.40 3.78
CA LEU A 284 -6.16 -5.57 3.26
C LEU A 284 -7.27 -6.01 4.24
N LEU A 285 -7.00 -5.98 5.57
CA LEU A 285 -8.03 -6.22 6.57
C LEU A 285 -9.21 -5.24 6.44
N ALA A 286 -8.92 -3.96 6.21
CA ALA A 286 -9.96 -2.94 6.04
C ALA A 286 -10.75 -3.13 4.73
N ILE A 287 -10.09 -3.46 3.61
CA ILE A 287 -10.75 -3.74 2.33
C ILE A 287 -11.63 -4.99 2.45
N ALA A 288 -11.10 -6.07 3.04
CA ALA A 288 -11.85 -7.30 3.26
C ALA A 288 -13.10 -7.07 4.11
N GLY A 289 -12.98 -6.27 5.18
CA GLY A 289 -14.12 -5.89 6.01
C GLY A 289 -15.20 -5.10 5.26
N ARG A 290 -14.83 -4.24 4.29
CA ARG A 290 -15.79 -3.47 3.48
C ARG A 290 -16.60 -4.35 2.53
N ILE A 291 -16.03 -5.45 2.05
CA ILE A 291 -16.70 -6.41 1.15
C ILE A 291 -17.24 -7.64 1.88
N GLY A 292 -17.11 -7.69 3.22
CA GLY A 292 -17.61 -8.79 4.03
C GLY A 292 -16.82 -10.09 3.96
N VAL A 293 -15.56 -10.05 3.50
CA VAL A 293 -14.67 -11.23 3.46
C VAL A 293 -13.98 -11.36 4.82
N PRO A 294 -14.11 -12.51 5.51
CA PRO A 294 -13.42 -12.74 6.78
C PRO A 294 -11.91 -12.85 6.53
N LEU A 295 -11.16 -11.96 7.17
CA LEU A 295 -9.69 -11.93 7.11
C LEU A 295 -9.15 -11.54 8.49
N THR A 296 -8.12 -12.26 8.97
CA THR A 296 -7.54 -12.09 10.30
C THR A 296 -6.01 -11.97 10.24
N LEU A 297 -5.38 -11.55 11.35
CA LEU A 297 -3.92 -11.58 11.45
C LEU A 297 -3.33 -13.00 11.32
N ASN A 298 -4.05 -14.02 11.78
CA ASN A 298 -3.58 -15.40 11.64
C ASN A 298 -3.45 -15.80 10.16
N ASP A 299 -4.36 -15.35 9.29
CA ASP A 299 -4.27 -15.60 7.85
C ASP A 299 -2.98 -15.01 7.25
N TRP A 300 -2.49 -13.89 7.77
CA TRP A 300 -1.23 -13.30 7.32
C TRP A 300 -0.03 -14.19 7.64
N ASP A 301 0.06 -14.69 8.87
CA ASP A 301 1.16 -15.59 9.26
C ASP A 301 1.06 -16.93 8.54
N ASP A 302 -0.13 -17.54 8.51
CA ASP A 302 -0.34 -18.87 7.93
C ASP A 302 -0.09 -18.91 6.43
N TRP A 303 -0.58 -17.92 5.68
CA TRP A 303 -0.46 -17.91 4.22
C TRP A 303 0.86 -17.34 3.71
N GLY A 304 1.51 -16.48 4.49
CA GLY A 304 2.81 -15.88 4.14
C GLY A 304 4.02 -16.67 4.61
N ARG A 305 3.87 -17.50 5.65
CA ARG A 305 4.98 -18.14 6.40
C ARG A 305 6.00 -18.86 5.51
N ASN A 306 5.54 -19.63 4.55
CA ASN A 306 6.38 -20.47 3.69
C ASN A 306 6.55 -19.91 2.27
N VAL A 307 6.35 -18.61 2.10
CA VAL A 307 6.53 -17.95 0.82
C VAL A 307 7.91 -17.29 0.80
N PRO A 308 8.79 -17.64 -0.15
CA PRO A 308 10.10 -16.99 -0.25
C PRO A 308 9.97 -15.55 -0.76
N THR A 309 10.80 -14.64 -0.23
CA THR A 309 10.94 -13.29 -0.80
C THR A 309 11.88 -13.35 -2.00
N VAL A 310 11.31 -13.29 -3.19
CA VAL A 310 12.03 -13.44 -4.45
C VAL A 310 12.32 -12.11 -5.14
N VAL A 311 11.83 -10.98 -4.64
CA VAL A 311 12.06 -9.67 -5.24
C VAL A 311 13.16 -8.92 -4.49
N ASN A 312 14.27 -8.65 -5.20
CA ASN A 312 15.49 -8.05 -4.65
C ASN A 312 15.43 -6.51 -4.73
N LEU A 313 14.40 -5.91 -4.11
CA LEU A 313 14.19 -4.48 -4.09
C LEU A 313 14.45 -3.86 -2.71
N MET A 314 14.95 -2.63 -2.68
CA MET A 314 15.01 -1.84 -1.46
C MET A 314 13.61 -1.69 -0.84
N PRO A 315 13.48 -1.71 0.50
CA PRO A 315 14.55 -1.74 1.51
C PRO A 315 15.10 -3.14 1.82
N SER A 316 14.48 -4.23 1.37
CA SER A 316 14.90 -5.61 1.67
C SER A 316 16.07 -6.08 0.81
N GLY A 317 16.26 -5.49 -0.36
CA GLY A 317 17.30 -5.81 -1.35
C GLY A 317 17.99 -4.56 -1.87
N LYS A 318 18.49 -4.61 -3.12
CA LYS A 318 19.39 -3.59 -3.67
C LYS A 318 18.88 -2.83 -4.90
N TYR A 319 17.85 -3.34 -5.59
CA TYR A 319 17.32 -2.70 -6.80
C TYR A 319 16.14 -1.78 -6.49
N LEU A 320 15.63 -1.10 -7.51
CA LEU A 320 14.52 -0.16 -7.44
C LEU A 320 13.37 -0.59 -8.37
N MET A 321 12.26 0.10 -8.33
CA MET A 321 11.05 -0.28 -9.07
C MET A 321 11.19 -0.25 -10.59
N GLU A 322 12.08 0.59 -11.13
CA GLU A 322 12.35 0.64 -12.57
C GLU A 322 13.02 -0.64 -13.07
N GLU A 323 14.03 -1.17 -12.34
CA GLU A 323 14.60 -2.47 -12.67
C GLU A 323 13.60 -3.61 -12.50
N PHE A 324 12.73 -3.53 -11.49
CA PHE A 324 11.68 -4.52 -11.29
C PHE A 324 10.71 -4.58 -12.49
N PHE A 325 10.33 -3.41 -13.00
CA PHE A 325 9.50 -3.33 -14.19
C PHE A 325 10.17 -4.01 -15.40
N TYR A 326 11.44 -3.71 -15.66
CA TYR A 326 12.18 -4.32 -16.77
C TYR A 326 12.52 -5.79 -16.55
N ALA A 327 12.56 -6.27 -15.32
CA ALA A 327 12.75 -7.68 -15.01
C ALA A 327 11.50 -8.56 -15.24
N GLY A 328 10.34 -7.95 -15.54
CA GLY A 328 9.08 -8.63 -15.79
C GLY A 328 7.95 -8.18 -14.85
N GLY A 329 8.27 -7.38 -13.82
CA GLY A 329 7.29 -6.80 -12.90
C GLY A 329 6.48 -7.82 -12.10
N LEU A 330 5.31 -7.40 -11.64
CA LEU A 330 4.47 -8.24 -10.79
C LEU A 330 3.93 -9.50 -11.49
N PRO A 331 3.57 -9.49 -12.79
CA PRO A 331 3.14 -10.70 -13.50
C PRO A 331 4.19 -11.82 -13.42
N ALA A 332 5.47 -11.50 -13.51
CA ALA A 332 6.56 -12.47 -13.39
C ALA A 332 6.63 -13.09 -11.98
N VAL A 333 6.39 -12.30 -10.93
CA VAL A 333 6.34 -12.79 -9.54
C VAL A 333 5.12 -13.68 -9.33
N ILE A 334 3.94 -13.27 -9.79
CA ILE A 334 2.70 -14.08 -9.67
C ILE A 334 2.85 -15.41 -10.43
N LYS A 335 3.51 -15.39 -11.59
CA LYS A 335 3.85 -16.61 -12.32
C LYS A 335 4.72 -17.56 -11.48
N ARG A 336 5.81 -17.06 -10.84
CA ARG A 336 6.62 -17.91 -9.94
C ARG A 336 5.80 -18.50 -8.80
N LEU A 337 4.90 -17.73 -8.20
CA LEU A 337 4.00 -18.25 -7.17
C LEU A 337 3.07 -19.34 -7.73
N GLY A 338 2.55 -19.16 -8.94
CA GLY A 338 1.71 -20.17 -9.61
C GLY A 338 2.44 -21.45 -9.97
N GLU A 339 3.69 -21.37 -10.39
CA GLU A 339 4.58 -22.52 -10.66
C GLU A 339 4.94 -23.25 -9.37
N ALA A 340 5.11 -22.54 -8.26
CA ALA A 340 5.40 -23.09 -6.94
C ALA A 340 4.15 -23.67 -6.21
N GLY A 341 2.95 -23.61 -6.83
CA GLY A 341 1.71 -24.06 -6.17
C GLY A 341 1.19 -23.11 -5.08
N LEU A 342 1.67 -21.87 -5.05
CA LEU A 342 1.34 -20.85 -4.06
C LEU A 342 0.31 -19.82 -4.56
N LEU A 343 -0.43 -20.13 -5.62
CA LEU A 343 -1.42 -19.24 -6.24
C LEU A 343 -2.76 -19.95 -6.40
N ASN A 344 -3.84 -19.29 -6.05
CA ASN A 344 -5.19 -19.69 -6.47
C ASN A 344 -5.39 -19.21 -7.92
N LYS A 345 -5.14 -20.09 -8.86
CA LYS A 345 -5.01 -19.79 -10.30
C LYS A 345 -6.30 -19.28 -10.93
N ASP A 346 -7.44 -19.75 -10.44
CA ASP A 346 -8.78 -19.43 -10.97
C ASP A 346 -9.40 -18.17 -10.32
N ALA A 347 -8.68 -17.50 -9.41
CA ALA A 347 -9.15 -16.26 -8.80
C ALA A 347 -9.45 -15.23 -9.89
N LEU A 348 -10.70 -14.76 -9.94
CA LEU A 348 -11.21 -13.88 -10.98
C LEU A 348 -10.55 -12.51 -10.92
N THR A 349 -10.33 -11.89 -12.07
CA THR A 349 -9.77 -10.55 -12.21
C THR A 349 -10.70 -9.63 -13.00
N VAL A 350 -10.39 -8.34 -13.03
CA VAL A 350 -11.08 -7.37 -13.88
C VAL A 350 -11.05 -7.70 -15.37
N SER A 351 -10.16 -8.58 -15.83
CA SER A 351 -10.14 -9.05 -17.24
C SER A 351 -11.29 -9.99 -17.56
N GLY A 352 -11.96 -10.58 -16.54
CA GLY A 352 -13.03 -11.55 -16.67
C GLY A 352 -12.55 -12.99 -16.77
N GLY A 353 -11.25 -13.23 -16.62
CA GLY A 353 -10.62 -14.54 -16.55
C GLY A 353 -9.94 -14.78 -15.20
N GLY A 354 -9.34 -15.97 -15.01
CA GLY A 354 -8.52 -16.29 -13.85
C GLY A 354 -7.16 -15.61 -13.93
N VAL A 355 -6.58 -15.28 -12.76
CA VAL A 355 -5.28 -14.59 -12.68
C VAL A 355 -4.17 -15.35 -13.40
N TRP A 356 -4.23 -16.69 -13.42
CA TRP A 356 -3.21 -17.51 -14.10
C TRP A 356 -3.19 -17.29 -15.61
N ASP A 357 -4.35 -17.10 -16.23
CA ASP A 357 -4.43 -16.88 -17.68
C ASP A 357 -3.73 -15.59 -18.13
N GLU A 358 -3.63 -14.61 -17.24
CA GLU A 358 -2.93 -13.36 -17.50
C GLU A 358 -1.42 -13.42 -17.31
N VAL A 359 -0.93 -14.34 -16.45
CA VAL A 359 0.48 -14.33 -16.03
C VAL A 359 1.29 -15.56 -16.43
N LYS A 360 0.67 -16.65 -16.87
CA LYS A 360 1.34 -17.93 -17.21
C LYS A 360 2.47 -17.79 -18.22
N ASP A 361 2.34 -16.83 -19.15
CA ASP A 361 3.31 -16.55 -20.20
C ASP A 361 4.22 -15.34 -19.89
N ALA A 362 4.13 -14.78 -18.66
CA ALA A 362 4.96 -13.66 -18.25
C ALA A 362 6.45 -14.05 -18.31
N ARG A 363 7.28 -13.12 -18.79
CA ARG A 363 8.72 -13.32 -18.90
C ARG A 363 9.42 -12.85 -17.64
N ILE A 364 10.52 -13.51 -17.30
CA ILE A 364 11.46 -13.06 -16.29
C ILE A 364 12.73 -12.71 -17.04
N ASP A 365 13.00 -11.43 -17.17
CA ASP A 365 14.09 -10.93 -18.01
C ASP A 365 15.37 -10.64 -17.19
N ASN A 366 15.29 -10.69 -15.84
CA ASN A 366 16.44 -10.51 -14.95
C ASN A 366 16.26 -11.28 -13.63
N ASP A 367 17.03 -12.38 -13.49
CA ASP A 367 17.02 -13.23 -12.30
C ASP A 367 17.75 -12.62 -11.08
N ASP A 368 18.49 -11.53 -11.23
CA ASP A 368 19.08 -10.80 -10.09
C ASP A 368 18.05 -9.90 -9.37
N VAL A 369 17.00 -9.49 -10.10
CA VAL A 369 15.93 -8.64 -9.58
C VAL A 369 14.72 -9.48 -9.12
N ILE A 370 14.32 -10.48 -9.93
CA ILE A 370 13.28 -11.45 -9.59
C ILE A 370 13.95 -12.81 -9.44
N LEU A 371 14.42 -13.09 -8.23
CA LEU A 371 15.25 -14.24 -7.90
C LEU A 371 14.51 -15.57 -8.11
N PRO A 372 15.22 -16.64 -8.50
CA PRO A 372 14.73 -17.99 -8.32
C PRO A 372 14.45 -18.31 -6.85
N ALA A 373 13.50 -19.21 -6.57
CA ALA A 373 13.07 -19.50 -5.20
C ALA A 373 14.20 -20.06 -4.32
N ASP A 374 15.13 -20.82 -4.88
CA ASP A 374 16.31 -21.35 -4.19
C ASP A 374 17.37 -20.28 -3.84
N LYS A 375 17.28 -19.09 -4.49
CA LYS A 375 18.15 -17.94 -4.25
C LYS A 375 17.41 -16.77 -3.60
N ALA A 376 16.22 -17.00 -3.07
CA ALA A 376 15.41 -15.96 -2.43
C ALA A 376 16.16 -15.23 -1.31
N LEU A 377 15.85 -13.95 -1.09
CA LEU A 377 16.42 -13.14 0.00
C LEU A 377 16.14 -13.78 1.37
N THR A 378 14.97 -14.37 1.53
CA THR A 378 14.58 -15.19 2.68
C THR A 378 13.60 -16.27 2.24
N GLN A 379 13.71 -17.45 2.81
CA GLN A 379 12.84 -18.59 2.50
C GLN A 379 11.47 -18.50 3.18
N SER A 380 11.34 -17.66 4.21
CA SER A 380 10.11 -17.37 4.94
C SER A 380 9.90 -15.85 5.00
N GLY A 381 9.43 -15.28 3.89
CA GLY A 381 9.37 -13.85 3.65
C GLY A 381 8.09 -13.16 4.10
N GLY A 382 7.09 -13.94 4.54
CA GLY A 382 5.81 -13.39 4.99
C GLY A 382 5.94 -12.47 6.19
N ILE A 383 5.00 -11.54 6.32
CA ILE A 383 4.87 -10.76 7.55
C ILE A 383 4.60 -11.74 8.69
N VAL A 384 5.48 -11.71 9.69
CA VAL A 384 5.36 -12.54 10.88
C VAL A 384 4.42 -11.89 11.88
N VAL A 385 3.52 -12.68 12.46
CA VAL A 385 2.69 -12.26 13.60
C VAL A 385 3.25 -12.89 14.87
N VAL A 386 3.76 -12.06 15.77
CA VAL A 386 4.24 -12.48 17.10
C VAL A 386 3.16 -12.21 18.14
N LYS A 387 3.06 -13.11 19.13
CA LYS A 387 2.10 -13.01 20.23
C LYS A 387 2.76 -13.30 21.57
N GLY A 388 2.12 -12.91 22.65
CA GLY A 388 2.58 -13.16 24.02
C GLY A 388 1.92 -12.20 24.98
N ASN A 389 2.40 -12.17 26.21
CA ASN A 389 1.85 -11.27 27.23
C ASN A 389 2.00 -9.78 26.88
N LEU A 390 3.01 -9.42 26.06
CA LEU A 390 3.20 -8.05 25.58
C LEU A 390 2.27 -7.68 24.42
N ALA A 391 1.86 -8.64 23.61
CA ALA A 391 0.99 -8.45 22.45
C ALA A 391 -0.04 -9.60 22.35
N PRO A 392 -1.05 -9.67 23.23
CA PRO A 392 -2.00 -10.78 23.23
C PRO A 392 -2.83 -10.86 21.94
N ASP A 393 -3.17 -9.73 21.32
CA ASP A 393 -3.89 -9.69 20.05
C ASP A 393 -2.95 -9.76 18.83
N GLY A 394 -1.63 -9.69 19.07
CA GLY A 394 -0.58 -9.80 18.07
C GLY A 394 0.17 -8.50 17.80
N ALA A 395 1.34 -8.65 17.24
CA ALA A 395 2.17 -7.61 16.65
C ALA A 395 2.80 -8.14 15.36
N VAL A 396 3.25 -7.27 14.47
CA VAL A 396 3.78 -7.67 13.16
C VAL A 396 5.24 -7.29 12.98
N LEU A 397 5.99 -8.13 12.27
CA LEU A 397 7.39 -7.90 11.92
C LEU A 397 7.62 -8.31 10.46
N LYS A 398 8.48 -7.59 9.75
CA LYS A 398 8.89 -7.86 8.38
C LYS A 398 10.28 -8.52 8.35
N PRO A 399 10.39 -9.85 8.21
CA PRO A 399 11.69 -10.55 8.27
C PRO A 399 12.65 -10.14 7.16
N SER A 400 12.14 -9.87 5.97
CA SER A 400 12.98 -9.52 4.80
C SER A 400 13.74 -8.20 4.93
N ALA A 401 13.39 -7.35 5.90
CA ALA A 401 14.08 -6.09 6.19
C ALA A 401 14.77 -6.09 7.57
N ALA A 402 14.68 -7.17 8.33
CA ALA A 402 15.21 -7.31 9.67
C ALA A 402 16.61 -7.97 9.66
N THR A 403 17.39 -7.74 10.71
CA THR A 403 18.68 -8.39 10.91
C THR A 403 18.47 -9.81 11.45
N PRO A 404 18.93 -10.87 10.75
CA PRO A 404 18.67 -12.25 11.15
C PRO A 404 19.11 -12.58 12.59
N ALA A 405 20.24 -12.05 13.04
CA ALA A 405 20.76 -12.27 14.39
C ALA A 405 19.85 -11.69 15.51
N LEU A 406 19.00 -10.72 15.19
CA LEU A 406 18.06 -10.09 16.13
C LEU A 406 16.67 -10.75 16.14
N MET A 407 16.45 -11.77 15.30
CA MET A 407 15.18 -12.50 15.25
C MET A 407 14.94 -13.37 16.50
N GLN A 408 15.98 -13.65 17.26
CA GLN A 408 15.93 -14.22 18.60
C GLN A 408 16.77 -13.34 19.51
N HIS A 409 16.10 -12.53 20.33
CA HIS A 409 16.76 -11.54 21.14
C HIS A 409 16.08 -11.37 22.50
N ARG A 410 16.88 -11.23 23.57
CA ARG A 410 16.40 -10.84 24.89
C ARG A 410 17.22 -9.66 25.36
N GLY A 411 16.59 -8.52 25.58
CA GLY A 411 17.26 -7.29 25.96
C GLY A 411 16.50 -6.47 26.98
N ARG A 412 17.21 -5.56 27.60
CA ARG A 412 16.67 -4.58 28.54
C ARG A 412 15.90 -3.51 27.77
N ALA A 413 14.67 -3.22 28.17
CA ALA A 413 13.87 -2.18 27.57
C ALA A 413 14.41 -0.78 27.88
N VAL A 414 14.45 0.07 26.87
CA VAL A 414 14.58 1.53 27.00
C VAL A 414 13.31 2.14 26.46
N VAL A 415 12.50 2.69 27.36
CA VAL A 415 11.14 3.12 27.07
C VAL A 415 11.09 4.61 26.77
N PHE A 416 10.38 4.95 25.72
CA PHE A 416 9.92 6.28 25.36
C PHE A 416 8.40 6.31 25.47
N GLU A 417 7.87 7.23 26.28
CA GLU A 417 6.44 7.29 26.58
C GLU A 417 5.58 7.68 25.34
N ASP A 418 6.17 8.46 24.44
CA ASP A 418 5.57 8.86 23.17
C ASP A 418 6.66 9.34 22.19
N ILE A 419 6.22 9.86 21.03
CA ILE A 419 7.13 10.36 20.00
C ILE A 419 7.89 11.62 20.44
N ASP A 420 7.33 12.45 21.31
CA ASP A 420 7.97 13.69 21.75
C ASP A 420 9.04 13.37 22.81
N ASP A 421 8.80 12.45 23.73
CA ASP A 421 9.81 11.90 24.66
C ASP A 421 10.95 11.23 23.88
N TYR A 422 10.63 10.44 22.84
CA TYR A 422 11.66 9.85 21.97
C TYR A 422 12.55 10.92 21.34
N LYS A 423 11.96 11.95 20.72
CA LYS A 423 12.72 13.04 20.07
C LYS A 423 13.59 13.82 21.05
N ALA A 424 13.09 14.04 22.25
CA ALA A 424 13.81 14.77 23.29
C ALA A 424 15.04 14.02 23.82
N ARG A 425 15.01 12.67 23.82
CA ARG A 425 16.01 11.86 24.51
C ARG A 425 16.93 11.05 23.59
N ILE A 426 16.53 10.74 22.36
CA ILE A 426 17.28 9.78 21.52
C ILE A 426 18.69 10.24 21.17
N GLU A 427 18.95 11.55 21.15
CA GLU A 427 20.26 12.15 20.85
C GLU A 427 21.07 12.47 22.11
N ASP A 428 20.51 12.22 23.29
CA ASP A 428 21.20 12.43 24.58
C ASP A 428 22.29 11.37 24.77
N GLU A 429 23.55 11.83 24.83
CA GLU A 429 24.71 10.96 25.03
C GLU A 429 24.70 10.25 26.42
N THR A 430 23.97 10.80 27.40
CA THR A 430 23.82 10.23 28.73
C THR A 430 22.72 9.18 28.85
N LEU A 431 21.87 9.03 27.81
CA LEU A 431 20.82 8.01 27.78
C LEU A 431 21.45 6.62 27.99
N ASP A 432 20.99 5.88 29.00
CA ASP A 432 21.48 4.53 29.30
C ASP A 432 20.93 3.51 28.27
N ILE A 433 21.57 3.46 27.10
CA ILE A 433 21.23 2.58 25.99
C ILE A 433 22.49 2.10 25.28
N ASP A 434 22.50 0.81 24.91
CA ASP A 434 23.50 0.18 24.07
C ASP A 434 22.82 -0.75 23.03
N GLU A 435 23.62 -1.38 22.19
CA GLU A 435 23.17 -2.26 21.09
C GLU A 435 22.41 -3.52 21.56
N THR A 436 22.47 -3.90 22.82
CA THR A 436 21.77 -5.07 23.39
C THR A 436 20.37 -4.73 23.89
N CYS A 437 20.06 -3.45 24.02
CA CYS A 437 18.77 -2.97 24.50
C CYS A 437 17.65 -3.17 23.48
N VAL A 438 16.42 -3.19 23.98
CA VAL A 438 15.18 -3.14 23.20
C VAL A 438 14.58 -1.73 23.32
N MET A 439 14.47 -1.01 22.22
CA MET A 439 13.81 0.29 22.19
C MET A 439 12.29 0.10 22.18
N VAL A 440 11.58 0.75 23.08
CA VAL A 440 10.12 0.66 23.20
C VAL A 440 9.52 2.06 23.11
N MET A 441 8.63 2.30 22.15
CA MET A 441 7.87 3.56 22.04
C MET A 441 6.39 3.28 22.21
N LYS A 442 5.78 3.90 23.21
CA LYS A 442 4.37 3.78 23.56
C LYS A 442 3.53 4.87 22.93
N ASN A 443 2.20 4.74 23.06
CA ASN A 443 1.21 5.77 22.76
C ASN A 443 1.30 6.35 21.33
N CYS A 444 1.72 5.54 20.37
CA CYS A 444 1.78 5.89 18.95
C CYS A 444 0.83 5.04 18.09
N GLY A 445 -0.04 4.27 18.72
CA GLY A 445 -1.10 3.48 18.08
C GLY A 445 -2.29 4.31 17.60
N PRO A 446 -3.37 3.66 17.16
CA PRO A 446 -4.54 4.32 16.56
C PRO A 446 -5.16 5.43 17.41
N ARG A 447 -5.17 5.29 18.72
CA ARG A 447 -5.72 6.26 19.67
C ARG A 447 -4.65 7.18 20.26
N GLY A 448 -3.49 6.62 20.60
CA GLY A 448 -2.40 7.35 21.26
C GLY A 448 -1.81 8.44 20.37
N TYR A 449 -1.57 8.13 19.10
CA TYR A 449 -1.23 9.12 18.07
C TYR A 449 -2.29 9.00 16.96
N PRO A 450 -3.25 9.92 16.90
CA PRO A 450 -4.48 9.71 16.14
C PRO A 450 -4.27 9.18 14.72
N GLY A 451 -4.73 7.95 14.47
CA GLY A 451 -4.57 7.28 13.19
C GLY A 451 -3.26 6.51 13.03
N MET A 452 -2.50 6.25 14.10
CA MET A 452 -1.34 5.34 14.05
C MET A 452 -0.25 5.79 13.08
N ALA A 453 0.57 6.78 13.46
CA ALA A 453 1.60 7.37 12.62
C ALA A 453 2.71 6.38 12.21
N GLU A 454 3.44 6.71 11.13
CA GLU A 454 4.64 5.96 10.69
C GLU A 454 5.89 6.42 11.44
N VAL A 455 5.91 6.21 12.75
CA VAL A 455 7.01 6.61 13.64
C VAL A 455 7.71 5.44 14.33
N GLY A 456 7.20 4.22 14.12
CA GLY A 456 7.68 3.01 14.80
C GLY A 456 9.09 2.55 14.40
N ASN A 457 9.62 3.02 13.26
CA ASN A 457 10.98 2.68 12.83
C ASN A 457 12.08 3.34 13.65
N MET A 458 11.76 4.24 14.56
CA MET A 458 12.71 4.92 15.49
C MET A 458 14.17 4.88 15.04
N GLY A 459 14.80 6.01 14.72
CA GLY A 459 16.24 6.06 14.42
C GLY A 459 17.05 5.62 15.62
N LEU A 460 18.24 5.05 15.39
CA LEU A 460 19.12 4.61 16.47
C LEU A 460 19.84 5.80 17.13
N PRO A 461 20.27 5.64 18.42
CA PRO A 461 21.07 6.65 19.10
C PRO A 461 22.38 6.92 18.36
N PRO A 462 22.84 8.18 18.22
CA PRO A 462 24.10 8.51 17.54
C PRO A 462 25.31 7.74 18.07
N LYS A 463 25.38 7.53 19.38
CA LYS A 463 26.48 6.76 20.00
C LYS A 463 26.51 5.28 19.63
N VAL A 464 25.36 4.68 19.26
CA VAL A 464 25.29 3.31 18.77
C VAL A 464 25.67 3.27 17.28
N LEU A 465 25.17 4.23 16.49
CA LEU A 465 25.53 4.38 15.07
C LEU A 465 27.06 4.55 14.89
N ARG A 466 27.72 5.39 15.71
CA ARG A 466 29.18 5.59 15.66
C ARG A 466 30.01 4.34 15.97
N LYS A 467 29.40 3.30 16.56
CA LYS A 467 30.03 1.98 16.71
C LYS A 467 29.89 1.11 15.46
N GLY A 468 29.24 1.59 14.40
CA GLY A 468 28.92 0.83 13.19
C GLY A 468 27.72 -0.12 13.34
N ILE A 469 26.93 0.03 14.41
CA ILE A 469 25.70 -0.75 14.63
C ILE A 469 24.57 -0.06 13.87
N THR A 470 23.91 -0.79 12.97
CA THR A 470 22.87 -0.26 12.07
C THR A 470 21.47 -0.80 12.37
N ASP A 471 21.32 -1.69 13.37
CA ASP A 471 20.02 -2.23 13.74
C ASP A 471 19.97 -2.58 15.24
N MET A 472 18.80 -2.43 15.84
CA MET A 472 18.42 -2.85 17.19
C MET A 472 16.97 -3.33 17.17
N VAL A 473 16.57 -4.16 18.13
CA VAL A 473 15.16 -4.50 18.30
C VAL A 473 14.37 -3.27 18.75
N ARG A 474 13.31 -2.95 18.03
CA ARG A 474 12.40 -1.82 18.28
C ARG A 474 10.97 -2.32 18.35
N ILE A 475 10.21 -1.84 19.31
CA ILE A 475 8.82 -2.26 19.53
C ILE A 475 7.93 -1.03 19.69
N SER A 476 6.81 -1.00 18.99
CA SER A 476 5.81 0.07 19.12
C SER A 476 4.41 -0.39 18.71
N ASP A 477 3.40 0.30 19.20
CA ASP A 477 2.02 0.23 18.70
C ASP A 477 1.81 1.09 17.44
N ALA A 478 2.84 1.80 16.97
CA ALA A 478 2.88 2.57 15.73
C ALA A 478 2.98 1.70 14.47
N ARG A 479 2.89 2.36 13.31
CA ARG A 479 3.32 1.85 11.99
C ARG A 479 4.76 2.31 11.70
N MET A 480 5.35 1.76 10.65
CA MET A 480 6.55 2.33 10.04
C MET A 480 6.34 2.53 8.53
N SER A 481 7.16 3.40 7.92
CA SER A 481 7.23 3.54 6.49
C SER A 481 7.62 2.20 5.83
N GLY A 482 6.99 1.86 4.72
CA GLY A 482 7.39 0.70 3.93
C GLY A 482 8.80 0.81 3.34
N THR A 483 9.40 2.01 3.34
CA THR A 483 10.77 2.28 2.90
C THR A 483 11.81 2.11 4.00
N ALA A 484 11.38 1.95 5.27
CA ALA A 484 12.25 1.73 6.42
C ALA A 484 12.70 0.26 6.52
N TYR A 485 13.76 0.04 7.28
CA TYR A 485 14.39 -1.26 7.50
C TYR A 485 14.70 -1.48 8.99
N GLY A 486 15.11 -2.71 9.30
CA GLY A 486 15.53 -3.14 10.63
C GLY A 486 14.53 -4.05 11.32
N THR A 487 14.93 -4.52 12.51
CA THR A 487 14.18 -5.44 13.35
C THR A 487 13.15 -4.68 14.17
N VAL A 488 12.00 -4.41 13.57
CA VAL A 488 10.95 -3.56 14.15
C VAL A 488 9.67 -4.36 14.32
N VAL A 489 9.21 -4.50 15.55
CA VAL A 489 7.90 -5.07 15.91
C VAL A 489 6.88 -3.95 16.02
N LEU A 490 5.84 -4.02 15.23
CA LEU A 490 4.88 -2.94 14.98
C LEU A 490 3.46 -3.39 15.28
N HIS A 491 2.54 -2.40 15.30
CA HIS A 491 1.11 -2.68 15.50
C HIS A 491 0.84 -3.49 16.77
N THR A 492 1.67 -3.33 17.81
CA THR A 492 1.52 -4.06 19.08
C THR A 492 0.11 -3.83 19.65
N SER A 493 -0.62 -4.92 19.82
CA SER A 493 -2.05 -4.85 20.12
C SER A 493 -2.41 -5.74 21.32
N PRO A 494 -3.28 -5.22 22.22
CA PRO A 494 -3.89 -3.87 22.24
C PRO A 494 -2.87 -2.74 22.43
N GLU A 495 -3.16 -1.55 21.84
CA GLU A 495 -2.27 -0.38 21.95
C GLU A 495 -2.17 0.16 23.38
N ALA A 496 -1.05 0.83 23.70
CA ALA A 496 -0.78 1.39 25.04
C ALA A 496 -1.88 2.37 25.49
N ALA A 497 -2.32 3.28 24.63
CA ALA A 497 -3.34 4.29 24.93
C ALA A 497 -4.75 3.71 25.25
N ARG A 498 -4.96 2.41 25.02
CA ARG A 498 -6.16 1.67 25.43
C ARG A 498 -5.95 0.79 26.64
N GLY A 499 -4.83 0.93 27.33
CA GLY A 499 -4.45 0.10 28.46
C GLY A 499 -3.94 -1.29 28.05
N GLY A 500 -3.42 -1.43 26.83
CA GLY A 500 -2.76 -2.66 26.41
C GLY A 500 -1.44 -2.88 27.16
N PRO A 501 -0.89 -4.12 27.17
CA PRO A 501 0.29 -4.48 27.95
C PRO A 501 1.53 -3.62 27.68
N LEU A 502 1.64 -3.04 26.49
CA LEU A 502 2.72 -2.11 26.16
C LEU A 502 2.77 -0.90 27.11
N ALA A 503 1.61 -0.47 27.67
CA ALA A 503 1.52 0.66 28.60
C ALA A 503 2.29 0.45 29.90
N VAL A 504 2.39 -0.80 30.40
CA VAL A 504 3.03 -1.11 31.69
C VAL A 504 4.53 -1.34 31.60
N VAL A 505 5.11 -1.45 30.38
CA VAL A 505 6.55 -1.63 30.20
C VAL A 505 7.32 -0.46 30.80
N ARG A 506 8.39 -0.73 31.53
CA ARG A 506 9.26 0.27 32.14
C ARG A 506 10.71 0.10 31.64
N SER A 507 11.46 1.18 31.60
CA SER A 507 12.89 1.07 31.34
C SER A 507 13.55 0.20 32.42
N GLY A 508 14.32 -0.79 31.97
CA GLY A 508 14.94 -1.79 32.85
C GLY A 508 14.26 -3.17 32.78
N ASP A 509 13.01 -3.27 32.38
CA ASP A 509 12.33 -4.56 32.16
C ASP A 509 13.02 -5.35 31.04
N PHE A 510 12.94 -6.68 31.07
CA PHE A 510 13.47 -7.51 30.00
C PHE A 510 12.36 -7.93 29.04
N ILE A 511 12.66 -7.83 27.76
CA ILE A 511 11.75 -8.27 26.67
C ILE A 511 12.45 -9.35 25.85
N GLU A 512 11.70 -10.41 25.54
CA GLU A 512 12.12 -11.51 24.68
C GLU A 512 11.33 -11.47 23.37
N LEU A 513 12.06 -11.40 22.25
CA LEU A 513 11.56 -11.61 20.90
C LEU A 513 12.08 -12.96 20.40
N ASP A 514 11.19 -13.88 20.04
CA ASP A 514 11.52 -15.14 19.37
C ASP A 514 10.60 -15.30 18.15
N VAL A 515 11.12 -14.86 17.00
CA VAL A 515 10.38 -14.86 15.74
C VAL A 515 10.06 -16.28 15.26
N ALA A 516 10.96 -17.23 15.49
CA ALA A 516 10.75 -18.63 15.09
C ALA A 516 9.55 -19.24 15.82
N ASN A 517 9.42 -18.97 17.12
CA ASN A 517 8.33 -19.44 17.96
C ASN A 517 7.14 -18.47 18.02
N ARG A 518 7.15 -17.39 17.21
CA ARG A 518 6.06 -16.36 17.18
C ARG A 518 5.80 -15.73 18.54
N ARG A 519 6.85 -15.56 19.35
CA ARG A 519 6.75 -15.09 20.74
C ARG A 519 7.25 -13.66 20.89
N LEU A 520 6.47 -12.85 21.61
CA LEU A 520 6.86 -11.55 22.15
C LEU A 520 6.47 -11.50 23.62
N HIS A 521 7.47 -11.49 24.52
CA HIS A 521 7.23 -11.68 25.94
C HIS A 521 7.91 -10.60 26.78
N LEU A 522 7.16 -10.02 27.69
CA LEU A 522 7.64 -9.14 28.75
C LEU A 522 7.90 -9.99 30.02
N ASP A 523 9.13 -9.96 30.51
CA ASP A 523 9.57 -10.78 31.65
C ASP A 523 9.24 -10.09 32.97
N ILE A 524 7.94 -10.02 33.28
CA ILE A 524 7.39 -9.52 34.55
C ILE A 524 6.33 -10.51 35.07
N SER A 525 5.98 -10.41 36.34
CA SER A 525 4.95 -11.25 36.93
C SER A 525 3.54 -10.95 36.35
N GLU A 526 2.65 -11.92 36.42
CA GLU A 526 1.25 -11.70 36.03
C GLU A 526 0.54 -10.65 36.89
N GLU A 527 0.99 -10.47 38.13
CA GLU A 527 0.43 -9.47 39.05
C GLU A 527 0.85 -8.05 38.58
N GLU A 528 2.11 -7.87 38.24
CA GLU A 528 2.62 -6.59 37.68
C GLU A 528 1.97 -6.26 36.33
N LEU A 529 1.69 -7.28 35.51
CA LEU A 529 1.02 -7.08 34.22
C LEU A 529 -0.43 -6.61 34.37
N LYS A 530 -1.09 -6.94 35.50
CA LYS A 530 -2.49 -6.58 35.77
C LYS A 530 -2.64 -5.29 36.58
N SER A 531 -1.56 -4.81 37.21
CA SER A 531 -1.55 -3.59 38.00
C SER A 531 -1.50 -2.32 37.15
#